data_59be732e62ce460fc9461487b1094f0d
#
_entry.id   59be732e62ce460fc9461487b1094f0d
#
_cell.length_a   1.000
_cell.length_b   1.000
_cell.length_c   1.000
_cell.angle_alpha   90.00
_cell.angle_beta   90.00
_cell.angle_gamma   90.00
#
_symmetry.space_group_name_H-M   'P 1'
#
loop_
_entity.id
_entity.type
_entity.pdbx_description
1 polymer ?
#
loop_
_entity_poly.entity_id
_entity_poly.type
_entity_poly.pdbx_seq_one_letter_code
_entity_poly.pdbx_strand_id
1 'polypeptide(L)'
;MKNTTAKKFKYGSLSVVFTVVFIALVIGVNLIVSALDTSFNLRVDLTETELYSISPETDVALRAGLGDNYESFKVTIKFLDERDVIESSETALYVQQLAEEYARQYPNNISVEYIDITKNPGAVEKYLNETQTSVDHNYVIIEGAYHYRILHLAAFFITSEDTGALYAFQGESRFTAAILQSSIETPQIVAFTTQHGETTSASMMSMFDEAGFEIQTIDLAAEEIPEDVRILGISNPTNDFQGFDGANPDVRTEMVKISEYMQSYRSLIVLVNKSTPALPNLQEYLWEYWGLNYKPQHLISDEKSSLPGPDYYSVIAEYVGTSESAPNAYQLHQTVSQTSGVRTVFRNATELVADTGKSGKSVEVALQTSPSAKSTYGGEETTGSFPLLALSTEMNYAEDNSAQYRYVMLVASTDFANDSFLTSGYGKR
;
A
#
# COMPACT_ATOMS: atom_id res chain seq x y z
N MET A 1 -65.94 -17.45 -49.73
CA MET A 1 -64.63 -16.79 -49.63
C MET A 1 -64.57 -15.53 -48.72
N LYS A 2 -65.61 -15.14 -48.01
CA LYS A 2 -65.66 -13.90 -47.18
C LYS A 2 -65.16 -14.09 -45.72
N ASN A 3 -65.01 -15.33 -45.18
CA ASN A 3 -64.70 -15.58 -43.79
C ASN A 3 -63.19 -15.70 -43.48
N THR A 4 -62.32 -15.90 -44.47
CA THR A 4 -60.87 -16.05 -44.29
C THR A 4 -60.15 -14.71 -44.21
N THR A 5 -60.66 -13.67 -44.89
CA THR A 5 -60.05 -12.31 -44.86
C THR A 5 -60.30 -11.61 -43.53
N ALA A 6 -61.49 -11.75 -42.95
CA ALA A 6 -61.82 -11.19 -41.62
C ALA A 6 -61.07 -11.83 -40.50
N LYS A 7 -60.77 -13.14 -40.54
CA LYS A 7 -59.90 -13.82 -39.57
C LYS A 7 -58.49 -13.38 -39.70
N LYS A 8 -57.91 -13.24 -40.90
CA LYS A 8 -56.53 -12.71 -41.10
C LYS A 8 -56.37 -11.28 -40.60
N PHE A 9 -57.37 -10.42 -40.80
CA PHE A 9 -57.39 -9.04 -40.31
C PHE A 9 -57.43 -9.00 -38.76
N LYS A 10 -58.23 -9.87 -38.12
CA LYS A 10 -58.37 -9.98 -36.67
C LYS A 10 -57.08 -10.49 -35.99
N TYR A 11 -56.42 -11.45 -36.58
CA TYR A 11 -55.16 -11.95 -36.07
C TYR A 11 -53.95 -11.02 -36.33
N GLY A 12 -53.95 -10.33 -37.47
CA GLY A 12 -52.98 -9.30 -37.82
C GLY A 12 -53.03 -8.08 -36.88
N SER A 13 -54.25 -7.57 -36.63
CA SER A 13 -54.47 -6.46 -35.70
C SER A 13 -54.13 -6.85 -34.25
N LEU A 14 -54.45 -8.08 -33.84
CA LEU A 14 -54.11 -8.58 -32.53
C LEU A 14 -52.59 -8.69 -32.34
N SER A 15 -51.86 -9.17 -33.37
CA SER A 15 -50.39 -9.22 -33.36
C SER A 15 -49.78 -7.83 -33.24
N VAL A 16 -50.28 -6.83 -33.94
CA VAL A 16 -49.79 -5.44 -33.83
C VAL A 16 -50.05 -4.90 -32.42
N VAL A 17 -51.24 -5.14 -31.85
CA VAL A 17 -51.54 -4.72 -30.47
C VAL A 17 -50.61 -5.38 -29.47
N PHE A 18 -50.35 -6.70 -29.58
CA PHE A 18 -49.38 -7.39 -28.72
C PHE A 18 -47.96 -6.84 -28.84
N THR A 19 -47.53 -6.51 -30.07
CA THR A 19 -46.20 -5.93 -30.28
C THR A 19 -46.10 -4.55 -29.63
N VAL A 20 -47.10 -3.70 -29.77
CA VAL A 20 -47.14 -2.37 -29.15
C VAL A 20 -47.15 -2.47 -27.60
N VAL A 21 -47.98 -3.38 -27.07
CA VAL A 21 -48.04 -3.63 -25.63
C VAL A 21 -46.68 -4.17 -25.10
N PHE A 22 -46.05 -5.06 -25.84
CA PHE A 22 -44.72 -5.60 -25.48
C PHE A 22 -43.66 -4.50 -25.48
N ILE A 23 -43.62 -3.65 -26.52
CA ILE A 23 -42.71 -2.50 -26.58
C ILE A 23 -42.97 -1.54 -25.41
N ALA A 24 -44.23 -1.22 -25.12
CA ALA A 24 -44.57 -0.36 -23.99
C ALA A 24 -44.17 -0.95 -22.65
N LEU A 25 -44.27 -2.28 -22.50
CA LEU A 25 -43.86 -3.00 -21.30
C LEU A 25 -42.34 -2.96 -21.14
N VAL A 26 -41.57 -3.18 -22.21
CA VAL A 26 -40.10 -3.08 -22.20
C VAL A 26 -39.65 -1.66 -21.82
N ILE A 27 -40.28 -0.63 -22.41
CA ILE A 27 -39.98 0.76 -22.05
C ILE A 27 -40.34 1.03 -20.59
N GLY A 28 -41.50 0.55 -20.13
CA GLY A 28 -41.93 0.72 -18.73
C GLY A 28 -41.00 0.04 -17.75
N VAL A 29 -40.55 -1.17 -18.03
CA VAL A 29 -39.56 -1.89 -17.21
C VAL A 29 -38.22 -1.12 -17.18
N ASN A 30 -37.74 -0.65 -18.34
CA ASN A 30 -36.50 0.13 -18.38
C ASN A 30 -36.60 1.45 -17.58
N LEU A 31 -37.75 2.13 -17.67
CA LEU A 31 -37.97 3.35 -16.87
C LEU A 31 -38.04 3.06 -15.36
N ILE A 32 -38.65 1.94 -14.97
CA ILE A 32 -38.71 1.52 -13.57
C ILE A 32 -37.32 1.14 -13.09
N VAL A 33 -36.57 0.36 -13.86
CA VAL A 33 -35.18 -0.03 -13.52
C VAL A 33 -34.28 1.20 -13.41
N SER A 34 -34.37 2.15 -14.34
CA SER A 34 -33.61 3.40 -14.31
C SER A 34 -34.01 4.27 -13.11
N ALA A 35 -35.26 4.35 -12.75
CA ALA A 35 -35.73 5.08 -11.58
C ALA A 35 -35.30 4.40 -10.26
N LEU A 36 -35.27 3.07 -10.23
CA LEU A 36 -34.78 2.28 -9.09
C LEU A 36 -33.26 2.39 -8.98
N ASP A 37 -32.51 2.36 -10.09
CA ASP A 37 -31.07 2.58 -10.11
C ASP A 37 -30.71 3.95 -9.52
N THR A 38 -31.44 4.99 -9.93
CA THR A 38 -31.24 6.35 -9.39
C THR A 38 -31.63 6.49 -7.91
N SER A 39 -32.63 5.71 -7.44
CA SER A 39 -33.15 5.85 -6.08
C SER A 39 -32.54 4.88 -5.06
N PHE A 40 -32.07 3.72 -5.50
CA PHE A 40 -31.60 2.63 -4.65
C PHE A 40 -30.19 2.12 -5.01
N ASN A 41 -29.50 2.78 -5.97
CA ASN A 41 -28.15 2.38 -6.40
C ASN A 41 -28.02 0.87 -6.65
N LEU A 42 -28.87 0.32 -7.51
CA LEU A 42 -28.98 -1.12 -7.79
C LEU A 42 -27.86 -1.66 -8.71
N ARG A 43 -26.74 -0.95 -8.84
CA ARG A 43 -25.59 -1.47 -9.59
C ARG A 43 -24.99 -2.64 -8.84
N VAL A 44 -24.88 -3.77 -9.50
CA VAL A 44 -24.20 -4.97 -9.04
C VAL A 44 -22.99 -5.14 -9.94
N ASP A 45 -21.81 -5.13 -9.37
CA ASP A 45 -20.59 -5.49 -10.09
C ASP A 45 -20.66 -6.97 -10.44
N LEU A 46 -20.73 -7.28 -11.72
CA LEU A 46 -20.79 -8.63 -12.25
C LEU A 46 -19.44 -9.12 -12.76
N THR A 47 -18.36 -8.38 -12.54
CA THR A 47 -17.01 -8.84 -12.86
C THR A 47 -16.59 -9.94 -11.89
N GLU A 48 -15.84 -10.94 -12.37
CA GLU A 48 -15.36 -12.04 -11.52
C GLU A 48 -14.48 -11.56 -10.36
N THR A 49 -13.91 -10.36 -10.47
CA THR A 49 -12.95 -9.77 -9.53
C THR A 49 -13.47 -8.54 -8.80
N GLU A 50 -14.77 -8.20 -8.96
CA GLU A 50 -15.40 -7.02 -8.33
C GLU A 50 -14.59 -5.72 -8.54
N LEU A 51 -14.06 -5.52 -9.76
CA LEU A 51 -13.12 -4.44 -10.12
C LEU A 51 -13.63 -3.02 -9.85
N TYR A 52 -14.96 -2.86 -9.78
CA TYR A 52 -15.62 -1.57 -9.57
C TYR A 52 -16.25 -1.44 -8.19
N SER A 53 -15.98 -2.41 -7.30
CA SER A 53 -16.42 -2.36 -5.91
C SER A 53 -15.32 -1.79 -5.04
N ILE A 54 -15.71 -1.12 -3.98
CA ILE A 54 -14.78 -0.65 -2.93
C ILE A 54 -14.87 -1.63 -1.79
N SER A 55 -13.72 -2.14 -1.37
CA SER A 55 -13.63 -3.10 -0.28
C SER A 55 -13.94 -2.47 1.09
N PRO A 56 -14.41 -3.24 2.07
CA PRO A 56 -14.58 -2.75 3.44
C PRO A 56 -13.29 -2.24 4.07
N GLU A 57 -12.14 -2.74 3.62
CA GLU A 57 -10.80 -2.35 4.06
C GLU A 57 -10.51 -0.89 3.74
N THR A 58 -11.04 -0.38 2.62
CA THR A 58 -10.93 1.05 2.25
C THR A 58 -11.61 1.95 3.28
N ASP A 59 -12.82 1.61 3.75
CA ASP A 59 -13.48 2.39 4.79
C ASP A 59 -12.68 2.40 6.10
N VAL A 60 -12.11 1.26 6.47
CA VAL A 60 -11.21 1.15 7.64
C VAL A 60 -9.97 2.03 7.45
N ALA A 61 -9.35 2.00 6.28
CA ALA A 61 -8.16 2.81 5.98
C ALA A 61 -8.48 4.32 5.99
N LEU A 62 -9.59 4.75 5.40
CA LEU A 62 -10.02 6.15 5.41
C LEU A 62 -10.34 6.62 6.83
N ARG A 63 -11.03 5.82 7.65
CA ARG A 63 -11.30 6.16 9.07
C ARG A 63 -10.01 6.29 9.87
N ALA A 64 -9.11 5.33 9.72
CA ALA A 64 -7.83 5.33 10.43
C ALA A 64 -6.93 6.52 10.01
N GLY A 65 -6.86 6.81 8.70
CA GLY A 65 -6.00 7.86 8.16
C GLY A 65 -6.54 9.28 8.39
N LEU A 66 -7.86 9.47 8.26
CA LEU A 66 -8.49 10.78 8.42
C LEU A 66 -8.86 11.12 9.87
N GLY A 67 -9.01 10.11 10.74
CA GLY A 67 -9.37 10.31 12.14
C GLY A 67 -10.61 11.18 12.31
N ASP A 68 -10.50 12.26 13.07
CA ASP A 68 -11.63 13.19 13.34
C ASP A 68 -12.15 13.89 12.07
N ASN A 69 -11.36 13.94 10.99
CA ASN A 69 -11.75 14.55 9.72
C ASN A 69 -12.59 13.61 8.83
N TYR A 70 -12.74 12.32 9.19
CA TYR A 70 -13.43 11.32 8.36
C TYR A 70 -14.87 11.75 7.97
N GLU A 71 -15.63 12.33 8.86
CA GLU A 71 -17.02 12.75 8.58
C GLU A 71 -17.09 14.03 7.71
N SER A 72 -16.04 14.84 7.71
CA SER A 72 -16.02 16.19 7.11
C SER A 72 -15.15 16.35 5.88
N PHE A 73 -14.32 15.36 5.52
CA PHE A 73 -13.43 15.49 4.37
C PHE A 73 -14.19 15.76 3.07
N LYS A 74 -13.56 16.46 2.16
CA LYS A 74 -14.10 16.78 0.82
C LYS A 74 -13.02 16.55 -0.22
N VAL A 75 -13.37 15.79 -1.24
CA VAL A 75 -12.47 15.48 -2.35
C VAL A 75 -13.24 15.58 -3.66
N THR A 76 -12.61 16.18 -4.66
CA THR A 76 -13.10 16.21 -6.03
C THR A 76 -12.13 15.47 -6.95
N ILE A 77 -12.61 14.42 -7.61
CA ILE A 77 -11.86 13.67 -8.62
C ILE A 77 -12.17 14.29 -9.98
N LYS A 78 -11.14 14.79 -10.66
CA LYS A 78 -11.29 15.56 -11.92
C LYS A 78 -10.65 14.82 -13.07
N PHE A 79 -11.48 14.39 -14.01
CA PHE A 79 -11.06 13.88 -15.31
C PHE A 79 -10.84 15.06 -16.28
N LEU A 80 -9.79 14.96 -17.10
CA LEU A 80 -9.32 16.10 -17.91
C LEU A 80 -9.83 16.06 -19.36
N ASP A 81 -11.02 15.51 -19.56
CA ASP A 81 -11.75 15.50 -20.83
C ASP A 81 -13.25 15.47 -20.58
N GLU A 82 -14.03 15.57 -21.66
CA GLU A 82 -15.48 15.35 -21.62
C GLU A 82 -15.79 13.89 -21.22
N ARG A 83 -16.90 13.71 -20.54
CA ARG A 83 -17.34 12.39 -20.08
C ARG A 83 -17.37 11.33 -21.19
N ASP A 84 -17.94 11.69 -22.34
CA ASP A 84 -18.09 10.77 -23.49
C ASP A 84 -16.72 10.32 -24.04
N VAL A 85 -15.71 11.18 -23.97
CA VAL A 85 -14.34 10.87 -24.39
C VAL A 85 -13.70 9.90 -23.40
N ILE A 86 -13.83 10.15 -22.11
CA ILE A 86 -13.34 9.26 -21.04
C ILE A 86 -13.99 7.88 -21.17
N GLU A 87 -15.30 7.80 -21.37
CA GLU A 87 -16.05 6.54 -21.52
C GLU A 87 -15.68 5.78 -22.81
N SER A 88 -15.12 6.46 -23.82
CA SER A 88 -14.65 5.82 -25.06
C SER A 88 -13.27 5.17 -24.94
N SER A 89 -12.50 5.49 -23.91
CA SER A 89 -11.17 4.93 -23.61
C SER A 89 -11.30 3.77 -22.63
N GLU A 90 -10.89 2.56 -23.04
CA GLU A 90 -10.96 1.38 -22.17
C GLU A 90 -10.24 1.59 -20.84
N THR A 91 -9.01 2.13 -20.88
CA THR A 91 -8.22 2.40 -19.66
C THR A 91 -8.85 3.47 -18.78
N ALA A 92 -9.30 4.58 -19.36
CA ALA A 92 -9.91 5.68 -18.60
C ALA A 92 -11.28 5.27 -18.01
N LEU A 93 -12.02 4.43 -18.72
CA LEU A 93 -13.31 3.92 -18.27
C LEU A 93 -13.22 3.13 -16.96
N TYR A 94 -12.19 2.28 -16.79
CA TYR A 94 -11.97 1.57 -15.52
C TYR A 94 -11.78 2.54 -14.36
N VAL A 95 -10.93 3.53 -14.55
CA VAL A 95 -10.62 4.54 -13.52
C VAL A 95 -11.85 5.39 -13.22
N GLN A 96 -12.59 5.79 -14.26
CA GLN A 96 -13.82 6.59 -14.12
C GLN A 96 -14.91 5.84 -13.34
N GLN A 97 -15.17 4.58 -13.68
CA GLN A 97 -16.21 3.79 -13.02
C GLN A 97 -15.92 3.61 -11.53
N LEU A 98 -14.65 3.37 -11.16
CA LEU A 98 -14.26 3.29 -9.77
C LEU A 98 -14.37 4.66 -9.07
N ALA A 99 -14.00 5.76 -9.72
CA ALA A 99 -14.16 7.11 -9.16
C ALA A 99 -15.64 7.44 -8.89
N GLU A 100 -16.53 7.04 -9.79
CA GLU A 100 -17.98 7.19 -9.60
C GLU A 100 -18.52 6.30 -8.48
N GLU A 101 -17.90 5.13 -8.26
CA GLU A 101 -18.23 4.27 -7.12
C GLU A 101 -17.83 4.92 -5.80
N TYR A 102 -16.65 5.55 -5.71
CA TYR A 102 -16.26 6.35 -4.55
C TYR A 102 -17.26 7.48 -4.28
N ALA A 103 -17.65 8.24 -5.30
CA ALA A 103 -18.64 9.30 -5.15
C ALA A 103 -20.03 8.76 -4.74
N ARG A 104 -20.37 7.55 -5.14
CA ARG A 104 -21.61 6.88 -4.76
C ARG A 104 -21.62 6.40 -3.32
N GLN A 105 -20.50 5.81 -2.84
CA GLN A 105 -20.36 5.35 -1.45
C GLN A 105 -20.20 6.50 -0.47
N TYR A 106 -19.51 7.57 -0.88
CA TYR A 106 -19.23 8.75 -0.06
C TYR A 106 -19.88 10.03 -0.65
N PRO A 107 -21.21 10.08 -0.83
CA PRO A 107 -21.90 11.14 -1.62
C PRO A 107 -21.79 12.53 -0.97
N ASN A 108 -21.52 12.59 0.32
CA ASN A 108 -21.33 13.85 1.02
C ASN A 108 -19.85 14.33 1.03
N ASN A 109 -18.92 13.46 0.62
CA ASN A 109 -17.48 13.68 0.76
C ASN A 109 -16.75 13.72 -0.57
N ILE A 110 -17.17 12.90 -1.55
CA ILE A 110 -16.46 12.73 -2.82
C ILE A 110 -17.37 13.13 -3.98
N SER A 111 -16.82 13.89 -4.92
CA SER A 111 -17.49 14.26 -6.19
C SER A 111 -16.57 13.98 -7.38
N VAL A 112 -17.18 13.73 -8.55
CA VAL A 112 -16.46 13.55 -9.82
C VAL A 112 -16.80 14.71 -10.74
N GLU A 113 -15.80 15.32 -11.35
CA GLU A 113 -15.91 16.40 -12.31
C GLU A 113 -15.19 16.03 -13.63
N TYR A 114 -15.69 16.57 -14.74
CA TYR A 114 -15.14 16.41 -16.08
C TYR A 114 -14.77 17.79 -16.63
N ILE A 115 -13.51 17.98 -17.00
CA ILE A 115 -12.96 19.26 -17.43
C ILE A 115 -12.32 19.05 -18.81
N ASP A 116 -12.92 19.57 -19.85
CA ASP A 116 -12.30 19.60 -21.18
C ASP A 116 -11.17 20.65 -21.18
N ILE A 117 -9.93 20.20 -20.98
CA ILE A 117 -8.76 21.08 -20.96
C ILE A 117 -8.38 21.61 -22.34
N THR A 118 -8.88 21.03 -23.42
CA THR A 118 -8.74 21.60 -24.78
C THR A 118 -9.54 22.89 -24.90
N LYS A 119 -10.75 22.93 -24.33
CA LYS A 119 -11.60 24.12 -24.30
C LYS A 119 -11.23 25.10 -23.19
N ASN A 120 -10.73 24.59 -22.07
CA ASN A 120 -10.40 25.38 -20.89
C ASN A 120 -9.00 25.02 -20.34
N PRO A 121 -7.91 25.34 -21.02
CA PRO A 121 -6.56 25.00 -20.58
C PRO A 121 -6.17 25.67 -19.25
N GLY A 122 -6.72 26.83 -18.93
CA GLY A 122 -6.47 27.52 -17.66
C GLY A 122 -6.98 26.79 -16.41
N ALA A 123 -7.87 25.81 -16.57
CA ALA A 123 -8.42 25.07 -15.43
C ALA A 123 -7.37 24.22 -14.68
N VAL A 124 -6.25 23.90 -15.33
CA VAL A 124 -5.18 23.06 -14.76
C VAL A 124 -3.93 23.85 -14.38
N GLU A 125 -3.86 25.16 -14.67
CA GLU A 125 -2.67 25.97 -14.38
C GLU A 125 -2.25 25.95 -12.90
N LYS A 126 -3.22 25.93 -11.99
CA LYS A 126 -2.95 25.89 -10.53
C LYS A 126 -2.27 24.61 -10.05
N TYR A 127 -2.28 23.56 -10.85
CA TYR A 127 -1.68 22.26 -10.52
C TYR A 127 -0.27 22.10 -11.10
N LEU A 128 0.19 23.05 -11.93
CA LEU A 128 1.53 23.03 -12.51
C LEU A 128 2.55 23.60 -11.52
N ASN A 129 3.71 22.97 -11.46
CA ASN A 129 4.84 23.40 -10.63
C ASN A 129 6.18 23.02 -11.30
N GLU A 130 7.30 23.16 -10.60
CA GLU A 130 8.64 22.87 -11.14
C GLU A 130 8.82 21.39 -11.51
N THR A 131 8.14 20.48 -10.82
CA THR A 131 8.22 19.03 -11.06
C THR A 131 7.14 18.54 -12.01
N GLN A 132 5.93 19.10 -11.93
CA GLN A 132 4.80 18.81 -12.81
C GLN A 132 4.61 19.96 -13.78
N THR A 133 5.33 19.93 -14.89
CA THR A 133 5.36 21.04 -15.88
C THR A 133 4.23 21.00 -16.89
N SER A 134 3.56 19.87 -17.04
CA SER A 134 2.42 19.67 -17.94
C SER A 134 1.45 18.62 -17.44
N VAL A 135 0.18 18.82 -17.76
CA VAL A 135 -0.90 17.87 -17.48
C VAL A 135 -1.72 17.74 -18.77
N ASP A 136 -1.99 16.53 -19.21
CA ASP A 136 -2.77 16.21 -20.40
C ASP A 136 -4.00 15.35 -20.08
N HIS A 137 -4.71 14.90 -21.12
CA HIS A 137 -5.94 14.10 -20.99
C HIS A 137 -5.74 12.72 -20.31
N ASN A 138 -4.49 12.27 -20.18
CA ASN A 138 -4.17 10.98 -19.54
C ASN A 138 -3.98 11.11 -18.03
N TYR A 139 -4.26 12.25 -17.45
CA TYR A 139 -4.16 12.45 -16.00
C TYR A 139 -5.54 12.61 -15.36
N VAL A 140 -5.62 12.21 -14.11
CA VAL A 140 -6.72 12.48 -13.20
C VAL A 140 -6.19 13.27 -12.01
N ILE A 141 -6.93 14.28 -11.58
CA ILE A 141 -6.56 15.12 -10.44
C ILE A 141 -7.50 14.79 -9.28
N ILE A 142 -6.94 14.44 -8.14
CA ILE A 142 -7.66 14.26 -6.90
C ILE A 142 -7.37 15.47 -6.01
N GLU A 143 -8.33 16.35 -5.86
CA GLU A 143 -8.21 17.60 -5.11
C GLU A 143 -8.99 17.52 -3.82
N GLY A 144 -8.30 17.59 -2.70
CA GLY A 144 -8.87 17.65 -1.36
C GLY A 144 -8.92 19.06 -0.80
N ALA A 145 -9.19 19.17 0.50
CA ALA A 145 -9.27 20.47 1.18
C ALA A 145 -7.91 21.15 1.35
N TYR A 146 -6.84 20.36 1.45
CA TYR A 146 -5.50 20.88 1.76
C TYR A 146 -4.52 20.70 0.61
N HIS A 147 -4.57 19.55 -0.07
CA HIS A 147 -3.61 19.18 -1.12
C HIS A 147 -4.34 18.64 -2.34
N TYR A 148 -3.58 18.39 -3.40
CA TYR A 148 -4.03 17.67 -4.58
C TYR A 148 -2.98 16.62 -5.00
N ARG A 149 -3.45 15.59 -5.69
CA ARG A 149 -2.60 14.56 -6.33
C ARG A 149 -2.94 14.50 -7.81
N ILE A 150 -1.91 14.39 -8.63
CA ILE A 150 -2.04 14.25 -10.09
C ILE A 150 -1.52 12.86 -10.43
N LEU A 151 -2.40 12.01 -10.92
CA LEU A 151 -2.06 10.63 -11.26
C LEU A 151 -2.26 10.42 -12.76
N HIS A 152 -1.27 9.84 -13.41
CA HIS A 152 -1.42 9.36 -14.77
C HIS A 152 -2.34 8.15 -14.79
N LEU A 153 -3.25 8.04 -15.77
CA LEU A 153 -4.20 6.91 -15.86
C LEU A 153 -3.50 5.54 -15.88
N ALA A 154 -2.31 5.46 -16.45
CA ALA A 154 -1.51 4.23 -16.41
C ALA A 154 -1.05 3.83 -14.99
N ALA A 155 -0.96 4.78 -14.03
CA ALA A 155 -0.58 4.49 -12.66
C ALA A 155 -1.63 3.67 -11.90
N PHE A 156 -2.85 3.59 -12.42
CA PHE A 156 -3.91 2.74 -11.87
C PHE A 156 -3.80 1.27 -12.28
N PHE A 157 -2.79 0.93 -13.08
CA PHE A 157 -2.58 -0.42 -13.60
C PHE A 157 -1.16 -0.89 -13.33
N ILE A 158 -1.02 -2.18 -13.09
CA ILE A 158 0.27 -2.84 -13.09
C ILE A 158 0.50 -3.36 -14.52
N THR A 159 1.64 -2.99 -15.09
CA THR A 159 2.05 -3.42 -16.43
C THR A 159 3.08 -4.52 -16.34
N SER A 160 3.03 -5.48 -17.27
CA SER A 160 4.07 -6.48 -17.43
C SER A 160 5.33 -5.83 -18.02
N GLU A 161 6.47 -5.98 -17.35
CA GLU A 161 7.77 -5.48 -17.85
C GLU A 161 8.16 -6.08 -19.19
N ASP A 162 7.83 -7.36 -19.42
CA ASP A 162 8.21 -8.08 -20.64
C ASP A 162 7.39 -7.68 -21.87
N THR A 163 6.11 -7.33 -21.68
CA THR A 163 5.18 -7.13 -22.79
C THR A 163 4.58 -5.73 -22.84
N GLY A 164 4.71 -4.94 -21.76
CA GLY A 164 4.03 -3.65 -21.61
C GLY A 164 2.50 -3.77 -21.50
N ALA A 165 1.96 -4.99 -21.44
CA ALA A 165 0.54 -5.23 -21.33
C ALA A 165 0.03 -4.92 -19.92
N LEU A 166 -1.19 -4.40 -19.81
CA LEU A 166 -1.87 -4.20 -18.54
C LEU A 166 -2.12 -5.57 -17.88
N TYR A 167 -1.66 -5.72 -16.64
CA TYR A 167 -1.66 -6.98 -15.93
C TYR A 167 -2.71 -7.04 -14.81
N ALA A 168 -2.84 -5.95 -14.05
CA ALA A 168 -3.81 -5.83 -12.97
C ALA A 168 -4.26 -4.37 -12.79
N PHE A 169 -5.45 -4.18 -12.24
CA PHE A 169 -6.00 -2.88 -11.87
C PHE A 169 -5.84 -2.67 -10.37
N GLN A 170 -5.20 -1.56 -9.97
CA GLN A 170 -4.96 -1.16 -8.58
C GLN A 170 -5.65 0.17 -8.22
N GLY A 171 -6.77 0.44 -8.85
CA GLY A 171 -7.46 1.72 -8.73
C GLY A 171 -7.88 2.06 -7.31
N GLU A 172 -8.33 1.07 -6.55
CA GLU A 172 -8.80 1.26 -5.19
C GLU A 172 -7.70 1.79 -4.26
N SER A 173 -6.53 1.15 -4.26
CA SER A 173 -5.39 1.60 -3.45
C SER A 173 -4.92 2.99 -3.87
N ARG A 174 -4.88 3.28 -5.18
CA ARG A 174 -4.47 4.59 -5.71
C ARG A 174 -5.42 5.71 -5.31
N PHE A 175 -6.73 5.51 -5.43
CA PHE A 175 -7.70 6.52 -5.00
C PHE A 175 -7.69 6.70 -3.49
N THR A 176 -7.67 5.61 -2.71
CA THR A 176 -7.63 5.69 -1.24
C THR A 176 -6.42 6.50 -0.76
N ALA A 177 -5.23 6.21 -1.29
CA ALA A 177 -4.02 6.96 -0.97
C ALA A 177 -4.13 8.45 -1.35
N ALA A 178 -4.59 8.74 -2.57
CA ALA A 178 -4.73 10.12 -3.03
C ALA A 178 -5.78 10.91 -2.23
N ILE A 179 -6.88 10.26 -1.82
CA ILE A 179 -7.90 10.85 -0.95
C ILE A 179 -7.30 11.17 0.42
N LEU A 180 -6.57 10.23 1.04
CA LEU A 180 -5.90 10.47 2.31
C LEU A 180 -4.92 11.64 2.23
N GLN A 181 -3.99 11.59 1.28
CA GLN A 181 -2.95 12.62 1.10
C GLN A 181 -3.52 14.01 0.79
N SER A 182 -4.65 14.09 0.08
CA SER A 182 -5.26 15.37 -0.26
C SER A 182 -6.17 15.94 0.85
N SER A 183 -6.59 15.11 1.80
CA SER A 183 -7.58 15.46 2.82
C SER A 183 -7.00 15.82 4.18
N ILE A 184 -5.71 15.56 4.41
CA ILE A 184 -5.02 15.89 5.67
C ILE A 184 -4.12 17.11 5.49
N GLU A 185 -4.11 18.01 6.48
CA GLU A 185 -3.34 19.24 6.43
C GLU A 185 -1.83 18.98 6.43
N THR A 186 -1.40 18.04 7.27
CA THR A 186 0.00 17.64 7.37
C THR A 186 0.10 16.15 7.05
N PRO A 187 0.53 15.78 5.82
CA PRO A 187 0.68 14.38 5.44
C PRO A 187 1.72 13.70 6.34
N GLN A 188 1.52 12.42 6.59
CA GLN A 188 2.52 11.63 7.32
C GLN A 188 3.68 11.30 6.37
N ILE A 189 4.90 11.54 6.82
CA ILE A 189 6.10 11.36 6.01
C ILE A 189 6.81 10.06 6.39
N VAL A 190 7.22 9.32 5.37
CA VAL A 190 8.23 8.25 5.47
C VAL A 190 9.52 8.77 4.85
N ALA A 191 10.59 8.87 5.63
CA ALA A 191 11.90 9.25 5.12
C ALA A 191 12.82 8.02 5.03
N PHE A 192 13.47 7.84 3.88
CA PHE A 192 14.49 6.81 3.70
C PHE A 192 15.88 7.43 3.77
N THR A 193 16.77 6.82 4.56
CA THR A 193 18.17 7.26 4.64
C THR A 193 18.91 7.04 3.32
N THR A 194 19.90 7.90 3.07
CA THR A 194 20.78 7.87 1.90
C THR A 194 22.22 8.11 2.32
N GLN A 195 23.17 7.91 1.41
CA GLN A 195 24.62 8.12 1.55
C GLN A 195 25.38 7.03 2.33
N HIS A 196 24.67 6.00 2.84
CA HIS A 196 25.31 4.82 3.45
C HIS A 196 25.32 3.59 2.51
N GLY A 197 25.06 3.81 1.20
CA GLY A 197 25.00 2.77 0.20
C GLY A 197 23.71 1.94 0.25
N GLU A 198 22.65 2.54 0.74
CA GLU A 198 21.32 1.95 0.82
C GLU A 198 20.77 1.56 -0.55
N THR A 199 19.95 0.54 -0.55
CA THR A 199 19.19 0.10 -1.72
C THR A 199 17.70 0.00 -1.37
N THR A 200 16.95 1.06 -1.65
CA THR A 200 15.50 1.09 -1.45
C THR A 200 14.80 0.80 -2.78
N SER A 201 13.92 -0.20 -2.81
CA SER A 201 13.19 -0.54 -4.03
C SER A 201 12.07 0.46 -4.32
N ALA A 202 11.81 0.70 -5.60
CA ALA A 202 10.68 1.55 -6.02
C ALA A 202 9.34 0.98 -5.56
N SER A 203 9.16 -0.33 -5.56
CA SER A 203 7.97 -1.00 -5.03
C SER A 203 7.75 -0.73 -3.55
N MET A 204 8.81 -0.74 -2.74
CA MET A 204 8.69 -0.42 -1.32
C MET A 204 8.23 1.03 -1.12
N MET A 205 8.83 1.97 -1.86
CA MET A 205 8.38 3.37 -1.83
C MET A 205 6.92 3.48 -2.28
N SER A 206 6.53 2.79 -3.36
CA SER A 206 5.16 2.78 -3.86
C SER A 206 4.16 2.24 -2.83
N MET A 207 4.53 1.22 -2.04
CA MET A 207 3.65 0.69 -0.97
C MET A 207 3.35 1.75 0.10
N PHE A 208 4.34 2.57 0.49
CA PHE A 208 4.10 3.66 1.43
C PHE A 208 3.30 4.80 0.78
N ASP A 209 3.56 5.15 -0.48
CA ASP A 209 2.74 6.12 -1.23
C ASP A 209 1.29 5.66 -1.35
N GLU A 210 1.06 4.38 -1.66
CA GLU A 210 -0.26 3.75 -1.70
C GLU A 210 -0.96 3.69 -0.33
N ALA A 211 -0.18 3.64 0.76
CA ALA A 211 -0.71 3.74 2.12
C ALA A 211 -0.99 5.20 2.57
N GLY A 212 -0.77 6.17 1.69
CA GLY A 212 -1.07 7.58 1.96
C GLY A 212 0.07 8.39 2.60
N PHE A 213 1.30 7.84 2.63
CA PHE A 213 2.46 8.57 3.11
C PHE A 213 3.10 9.43 2.02
N GLU A 214 3.65 10.57 2.39
CA GLU A 214 4.61 11.30 1.55
C GLU A 214 5.99 10.66 1.70
N ILE A 215 6.69 10.47 0.57
CA ILE A 215 8.00 9.82 0.55
C ILE A 215 9.09 10.87 0.43
N GLN A 216 10.07 10.81 1.33
CA GLN A 216 11.25 11.65 1.30
C GLN A 216 12.52 10.81 1.41
N THR A 217 13.65 11.40 1.04
CA THR A 217 14.98 10.83 1.30
C THR A 217 15.78 11.80 2.17
N ILE A 218 16.63 11.28 3.04
CA ILE A 218 17.38 12.09 4.00
C ILE A 218 18.84 11.65 4.10
N ASP A 219 19.76 12.60 4.05
CA ASP A 219 21.17 12.41 4.38
C ASP A 219 21.42 12.81 5.84
N LEU A 220 21.53 11.82 6.71
CA LEU A 220 21.72 12.04 8.14
C LEU A 220 23.07 12.70 8.49
N ALA A 221 24.08 12.60 7.60
CA ALA A 221 25.33 13.31 7.80
C ALA A 221 25.18 14.83 7.63
N ALA A 222 24.27 15.25 6.73
CA ALA A 222 24.07 16.65 6.38
C ALA A 222 22.85 17.29 7.05
N GLU A 223 21.81 16.50 7.36
CA GLU A 223 20.49 16.99 7.74
C GLU A 223 20.02 16.47 9.08
N GLU A 224 19.14 17.22 9.74
CA GLU A 224 18.36 16.75 10.89
C GLU A 224 17.08 16.07 10.40
N ILE A 225 16.58 15.08 11.17
CA ILE A 225 15.33 14.40 10.83
C ILE A 225 14.16 15.37 11.11
N PRO A 226 13.35 15.75 10.10
CA PRO A 226 12.23 16.65 10.30
C PRO A 226 11.20 16.10 11.31
N GLU A 227 10.55 17.00 12.05
CA GLU A 227 9.59 16.61 13.10
C GLU A 227 8.34 15.92 12.56
N ASP A 228 7.99 16.15 11.30
CA ASP A 228 6.83 15.56 10.60
C ASP A 228 7.12 14.16 10.03
N VAL A 229 8.38 13.73 10.01
CA VAL A 229 8.72 12.35 9.65
C VAL A 229 8.14 11.38 10.68
N ARG A 230 7.24 10.51 10.22
CA ARG A 230 6.57 9.52 11.06
C ARG A 230 7.31 8.19 11.12
N ILE A 231 7.90 7.80 10.00
CA ILE A 231 8.65 6.55 9.84
C ILE A 231 10.00 6.87 9.22
N LEU A 232 11.07 6.39 9.83
CA LEU A 232 12.41 6.40 9.25
C LEU A 232 12.74 5.01 8.71
N GLY A 233 13.11 4.92 7.45
CA GLY A 233 13.48 3.68 6.77
C GLY A 233 14.98 3.61 6.50
N ILE A 234 15.62 2.53 6.92
CA ILE A 234 17.03 2.20 6.60
C ILE A 234 17.01 0.90 5.81
N SER A 235 17.41 0.93 4.53
CA SER A 235 17.28 -0.22 3.63
C SER A 235 18.61 -0.70 3.10
N ASN A 236 19.12 -1.80 3.65
CA ASN A 236 20.35 -2.49 3.23
C ASN A 236 21.56 -1.56 3.12
N PRO A 237 21.93 -0.81 4.18
CA PRO A 237 23.11 0.03 4.17
C PRO A 237 24.38 -0.82 4.03
N THR A 238 25.38 -0.29 3.34
CA THR A 238 26.68 -0.92 3.15
C THR A 238 27.79 -0.23 3.93
N ASN A 239 27.54 0.99 4.42
CA ASN A 239 28.42 1.75 5.29
C ASN A 239 27.72 2.01 6.62
N ASP A 240 28.48 1.99 7.71
CA ASP A 240 27.94 2.21 9.04
C ASP A 240 27.66 3.70 9.29
N PHE A 241 26.71 3.96 10.18
CA PHE A 241 26.36 5.29 10.65
C PHE A 241 27.38 5.81 11.64
N GLN A 242 27.55 7.11 11.74
CA GLN A 242 28.41 7.73 12.72
C GLN A 242 27.87 7.48 14.13
N GLY A 243 28.63 6.72 14.93
CA GLY A 243 28.26 6.28 16.27
C GLY A 243 28.20 7.41 17.31
N PHE A 244 27.74 7.08 18.51
CA PHE A 244 27.76 8.02 19.65
C PHE A 244 29.21 8.41 20.01
N ASP A 245 29.47 9.70 20.17
CA ASP A 245 30.77 10.18 20.67
C ASP A 245 30.79 10.18 22.19
N GLY A 246 31.35 9.13 22.78
CA GLY A 246 31.46 9.00 24.24
C GLY A 246 32.37 10.05 24.90
N ALA A 247 33.23 10.70 24.13
CA ALA A 247 34.12 11.75 24.63
C ALA A 247 33.46 13.13 24.58
N ASN A 248 32.54 13.34 23.65
CA ASN A 248 31.79 14.58 23.46
C ASN A 248 30.31 14.30 23.13
N PRO A 249 29.48 14.11 24.15
CA PRO A 249 28.08 13.75 23.98
C PRO A 249 27.22 14.85 23.30
N ASP A 250 27.74 16.08 23.18
CA ASP A 250 27.05 17.18 22.51
C ASP A 250 27.24 17.16 20.98
N VAL A 251 28.10 16.24 20.47
CA VAL A 251 28.26 16.07 19.02
C VAL A 251 27.02 15.38 18.45
N ARG A 252 26.38 16.03 17.50
CA ARG A 252 25.17 15.50 16.83
C ARG A 252 25.56 14.53 15.72
N THR A 253 25.95 13.33 16.14
CA THR A 253 26.20 12.22 15.21
C THR A 253 24.90 11.66 14.64
N GLU A 254 24.98 10.87 13.58
CA GLU A 254 23.81 10.24 12.95
C GLU A 254 23.04 9.34 13.93
N MET A 255 23.74 8.57 14.76
CA MET A 255 23.09 7.73 15.77
C MET A 255 22.44 8.56 16.90
N VAL A 256 22.96 9.76 17.21
CA VAL A 256 22.29 10.70 18.12
C VAL A 256 20.98 11.18 17.50
N LYS A 257 21.01 11.60 16.23
CA LYS A 257 19.79 12.05 15.51
C LYS A 257 18.71 10.96 15.46
N ILE A 258 19.08 9.71 15.14
CA ILE A 258 18.15 8.57 15.15
C ILE A 258 17.59 8.33 16.57
N SER A 259 18.45 8.38 17.61
CA SER A 259 18.02 8.17 18.98
C SER A 259 17.04 9.23 19.46
N GLU A 260 17.31 10.51 19.19
CA GLU A 260 16.42 11.63 19.54
C GLU A 260 15.11 11.57 18.77
N TYR A 261 15.16 11.25 17.48
CA TYR A 261 13.97 11.01 16.66
C TYR A 261 13.07 9.93 17.29
N MET A 262 13.65 8.83 17.72
CA MET A 262 12.91 7.76 18.38
C MET A 262 12.31 8.17 19.74
N GLN A 263 12.89 9.14 20.45
CA GLN A 263 12.31 9.65 21.70
C GLN A 263 10.98 10.40 21.50
N SER A 264 10.71 10.86 20.29
CA SER A 264 9.47 11.54 19.94
C SER A 264 8.34 10.58 19.51
N TYR A 265 8.39 9.31 19.94
CA TYR A 265 7.39 8.27 19.63
C TYR A 265 7.15 8.06 18.13
N ARG A 266 8.25 7.86 17.43
CA ARG A 266 8.32 7.59 15.99
C ARG A 266 8.63 6.12 15.74
N SER A 267 8.69 5.75 14.47
CA SER A 267 8.96 4.37 14.05
C SER A 267 10.23 4.28 13.21
N LEU A 268 10.99 3.23 13.41
CA LEU A 268 12.17 2.90 12.63
C LEU A 268 11.97 1.54 11.95
N ILE A 269 12.21 1.48 10.65
CA ILE A 269 12.22 0.24 9.88
C ILE A 269 13.62 0.01 9.34
N VAL A 270 14.19 -1.13 9.68
CA VAL A 270 15.53 -1.53 9.20
C VAL A 270 15.39 -2.81 8.39
N LEU A 271 15.80 -2.75 7.13
CA LEU A 271 15.85 -3.90 6.25
C LEU A 271 17.31 -4.27 6.02
N VAL A 272 17.62 -5.52 6.21
CA VAL A 272 18.93 -6.11 5.97
C VAL A 272 18.78 -7.33 5.08
N ASN A 273 19.86 -7.79 4.46
CA ASN A 273 19.86 -9.05 3.73
C ASN A 273 21.26 -9.71 3.84
N LYS A 274 21.46 -10.83 3.13
CA LYS A 274 22.74 -11.55 3.15
C LYS A 274 23.96 -10.71 2.74
N SER A 275 23.77 -9.60 2.02
CA SER A 275 24.86 -8.73 1.57
C SER A 275 25.17 -7.60 2.55
N THR A 276 24.29 -7.36 3.53
CA THR A 276 24.50 -6.32 4.55
C THR A 276 25.74 -6.67 5.39
N PRO A 277 26.75 -5.80 5.43
CA PRO A 277 27.97 -6.05 6.22
C PRO A 277 27.71 -5.86 7.72
N ALA A 278 28.77 -6.06 8.52
CA ALA A 278 28.75 -5.61 9.91
C ALA A 278 28.72 -4.09 9.96
N LEU A 279 27.76 -3.55 10.71
CA LEU A 279 27.53 -2.12 10.96
C LEU A 279 27.52 -1.91 12.48
N PRO A 280 28.70 -1.86 13.13
CA PRO A 280 28.83 -1.92 14.59
C PRO A 280 27.96 -0.89 15.32
N ASN A 281 27.91 0.37 14.85
CA ASN A 281 27.16 1.43 15.53
C ASN A 281 25.65 1.20 15.43
N LEU A 282 25.14 0.85 14.24
CA LEU A 282 23.73 0.52 14.05
C LEU A 282 23.36 -0.75 14.83
N GLN A 283 24.21 -1.79 14.79
CA GLN A 283 23.96 -3.06 15.47
C GLN A 283 23.96 -2.90 16.99
N GLU A 284 24.91 -2.12 17.56
CA GLU A 284 24.95 -1.80 18.97
C GLU A 284 23.68 -1.07 19.41
N TYR A 285 23.24 -0.06 18.65
CA TYR A 285 22.01 0.66 18.94
C TYR A 285 20.78 -0.26 18.92
N LEU A 286 20.63 -1.06 17.89
CA LEU A 286 19.51 -2.01 17.77
C LEU A 286 19.52 -3.03 18.92
N TRP A 287 20.68 -3.55 19.31
CA TRP A 287 20.78 -4.55 20.36
C TRP A 287 20.60 -3.96 21.76
N GLU A 288 21.34 -2.91 22.07
CA GLU A 288 21.35 -2.35 23.42
C GLU A 288 20.03 -1.65 23.77
N TYR A 289 19.41 -0.97 22.81
CA TYR A 289 18.19 -0.22 23.08
C TYR A 289 16.91 -0.98 22.72
N TRP A 290 16.97 -1.87 21.72
CA TRP A 290 15.77 -2.48 21.17
C TRP A 290 15.72 -4.00 21.26
N GLY A 291 16.80 -4.68 21.62
CA GLY A 291 16.88 -6.14 21.69
C GLY A 291 16.80 -6.83 20.33
N LEU A 292 17.14 -6.12 19.26
CA LEU A 292 17.15 -6.61 17.88
C LEU A 292 18.57 -6.58 17.32
N ASN A 293 18.93 -7.57 16.52
CA ASN A 293 20.22 -7.60 15.82
C ASN A 293 20.12 -8.52 14.59
N TYR A 294 21.16 -8.53 13.78
CA TYR A 294 21.30 -9.47 12.67
C TYR A 294 22.73 -10.01 12.64
N LYS A 295 22.91 -11.18 12.03
CA LYS A 295 24.24 -11.76 11.79
C LYS A 295 24.68 -11.44 10.37
N PRO A 296 25.70 -10.58 10.20
CA PRO A 296 26.17 -10.18 8.88
C PRO A 296 26.55 -11.36 8.01
N GLN A 297 26.17 -11.34 6.74
CA GLN A 297 26.54 -12.34 5.73
C GLN A 297 26.08 -13.79 6.00
N HIS A 298 25.23 -14.02 7.00
CA HIS A 298 24.60 -15.30 7.21
C HIS A 298 23.46 -15.45 6.18
N LEU A 299 23.44 -16.56 5.47
CA LEU A 299 22.43 -16.83 4.45
C LEU A 299 21.46 -17.90 4.93
N ILE A 300 20.19 -17.57 4.93
CA ILE A 300 19.11 -18.50 5.29
C ILE A 300 18.66 -19.28 4.06
N SER A 301 18.49 -20.60 4.24
CA SER A 301 17.88 -21.51 3.27
C SER A 301 16.91 -22.47 3.96
N ASP A 302 15.88 -22.92 3.27
CA ASP A 302 14.93 -23.91 3.81
C ASP A 302 14.45 -24.84 2.67
N GLU A 303 15.02 -26.04 2.60
CA GLU A 303 14.67 -27.03 1.58
C GLU A 303 13.20 -27.48 1.64
N LYS A 304 12.59 -27.47 2.85
CA LYS A 304 11.21 -27.94 3.06
C LYS A 304 10.17 -26.84 2.92
N SER A 305 10.57 -25.58 3.17
CA SER A 305 9.66 -24.44 3.16
C SER A 305 10.25 -23.31 2.32
N SER A 306 10.41 -23.55 1.02
CA SER A 306 10.85 -22.58 0.03
C SER A 306 10.00 -22.67 -1.24
N LEU A 307 10.06 -21.62 -2.06
CA LEU A 307 9.52 -21.70 -3.41
C LEU A 307 10.34 -22.68 -4.26
N PRO A 308 9.73 -23.32 -5.26
CA PRO A 308 10.45 -24.18 -6.17
C PRO A 308 11.62 -23.44 -6.84
N GLY A 309 12.82 -23.97 -6.72
CA GLY A 309 14.04 -23.40 -7.26
C GLY A 309 15.25 -24.25 -6.90
N PRO A 310 16.41 -23.99 -7.50
CA PRO A 310 17.60 -24.81 -7.29
C PRO A 310 18.33 -24.52 -5.96
N ASP A 311 18.01 -23.41 -5.30
CA ASP A 311 18.85 -22.82 -4.26
C ASP A 311 18.22 -22.74 -2.87
N TYR A 312 16.92 -22.99 -2.72
CA TYR A 312 16.16 -22.95 -1.46
C TYR A 312 16.24 -21.62 -0.66
N TYR A 313 16.69 -20.52 -1.30
CA TYR A 313 16.88 -19.20 -0.66
C TYR A 313 15.64 -18.30 -0.71
N SER A 314 14.58 -18.77 -1.37
CA SER A 314 13.26 -18.11 -1.39
C SER A 314 12.37 -18.75 -0.32
N VAL A 315 12.64 -18.43 0.93
CA VAL A 315 12.04 -19.07 2.10
C VAL A 315 10.62 -18.60 2.30
N ILE A 316 9.69 -19.55 2.48
CA ILE A 316 8.30 -19.27 2.86
C ILE A 316 8.26 -19.13 4.37
N ALA A 317 7.87 -17.96 4.85
CA ALA A 317 7.82 -17.66 6.27
C ALA A 317 6.60 -18.28 6.96
N GLU A 318 6.77 -18.63 8.22
CA GLU A 318 5.71 -19.02 9.14
C GLU A 318 5.36 -17.83 10.04
N TYR A 319 4.06 -17.54 10.15
CA TYR A 319 3.55 -16.53 11.09
C TYR A 319 3.54 -17.13 12.49
N VAL A 320 4.13 -16.41 13.43
CA VAL A 320 4.24 -16.84 14.82
C VAL A 320 3.70 -15.78 15.77
N GLY A 321 3.51 -16.18 17.01
CA GLY A 321 2.97 -15.33 18.06
C GLY A 321 1.57 -15.70 18.49
N THR A 322 1.28 -15.42 19.73
CA THR A 322 -0.05 -15.57 20.33
C THR A 322 -0.54 -14.22 20.84
N SER A 323 -1.83 -14.07 21.03
CA SER A 323 -2.43 -12.82 21.54
C SER A 323 -1.88 -12.39 22.92
N GLU A 324 -1.33 -13.31 23.71
CA GLU A 324 -0.78 -13.02 25.03
C GLU A 324 0.70 -12.67 25.00
N SER A 325 1.50 -13.40 24.20
CA SER A 325 2.96 -13.26 24.20
C SER A 325 3.50 -12.31 23.12
N ALA A 326 2.75 -12.13 22.04
CA ALA A 326 3.16 -11.34 20.89
C ALA A 326 1.93 -10.73 20.18
N PRO A 327 1.27 -9.73 20.79
CA PRO A 327 -0.02 -9.22 20.32
C PRO A 327 0.07 -8.58 18.93
N ASN A 328 1.15 -7.88 18.60
CA ASN A 328 1.32 -7.27 17.27
C ASN A 328 1.55 -8.33 16.19
N ALA A 329 2.39 -9.32 16.47
CA ALA A 329 2.63 -10.46 15.58
C ALA A 329 1.35 -11.29 15.38
N TYR A 330 0.57 -11.48 16.43
CA TYR A 330 -0.71 -12.18 16.38
C TYR A 330 -1.73 -11.42 15.52
N GLN A 331 -1.83 -10.10 15.67
CA GLN A 331 -2.73 -9.29 14.86
C GLN A 331 -2.35 -9.34 13.37
N LEU A 332 -1.06 -9.25 13.05
CA LEU A 332 -0.56 -9.43 11.69
C LEU A 332 -0.97 -10.81 11.13
N HIS A 333 -0.77 -11.87 11.92
CA HIS A 333 -1.18 -13.22 11.53
C HIS A 333 -2.69 -13.31 11.27
N GLN A 334 -3.52 -12.72 12.12
CA GLN A 334 -4.98 -12.72 11.94
C GLN A 334 -5.38 -12.01 10.64
N THR A 335 -4.79 -10.87 10.34
CA THR A 335 -5.07 -10.11 9.12
C THR A 335 -4.72 -10.90 7.87
N VAL A 336 -3.54 -11.52 7.83
CA VAL A 336 -3.10 -12.28 6.65
C VAL A 336 -3.82 -13.63 6.52
N SER A 337 -4.13 -14.30 7.62
CA SER A 337 -4.78 -15.62 7.61
C SER A 337 -6.23 -15.57 7.09
N GLN A 338 -6.87 -14.41 7.11
CA GLN A 338 -8.18 -14.20 6.49
C GLN A 338 -8.12 -14.24 4.96
N THR A 339 -6.94 -14.03 4.39
CA THR A 339 -6.73 -14.05 2.93
C THR A 339 -6.19 -15.42 2.51
N SER A 340 -7.05 -16.23 1.87
CA SER A 340 -6.69 -17.59 1.44
C SER A 340 -5.53 -17.58 0.44
N GLY A 341 -4.52 -18.41 0.70
CA GLY A 341 -3.41 -18.67 -0.24
C GLY A 341 -2.28 -17.65 -0.23
N VAL A 342 -2.35 -16.61 0.60
CA VAL A 342 -1.25 -15.65 0.77
C VAL A 342 -0.07 -16.30 1.48
N ARG A 343 1.13 -16.13 0.94
CA ARG A 343 2.38 -16.59 1.53
C ARG A 343 3.39 -15.44 1.50
N THR A 344 4.05 -15.22 2.63
CA THR A 344 5.14 -14.25 2.68
C THR A 344 6.46 -14.97 2.43
N VAL A 345 7.21 -14.49 1.45
CA VAL A 345 8.45 -15.13 0.99
C VAL A 345 9.61 -14.16 1.20
N PHE A 346 10.65 -14.65 1.85
CA PHE A 346 11.90 -13.93 2.07
C PHE A 346 13.00 -14.53 1.19
N ARG A 347 13.54 -13.74 0.29
CA ARG A 347 14.63 -14.16 -0.55
C ARG A 347 15.94 -13.54 -0.06
N ASN A 348 17.03 -14.30 -0.14
CA ASN A 348 18.36 -13.83 0.29
C ASN A 348 18.38 -13.31 1.73
N ALA A 349 17.57 -13.90 2.60
CA ALA A 349 17.44 -13.49 3.97
C ALA A 349 18.74 -13.72 4.77
N THR A 350 19.05 -12.81 5.69
CA THR A 350 20.07 -13.00 6.71
C THR A 350 19.48 -13.48 8.03
N GLU A 351 20.28 -13.98 8.94
CA GLU A 351 19.82 -14.42 10.25
C GLU A 351 19.58 -13.21 11.16
N LEU A 352 18.36 -13.05 11.66
CA LEU A 352 18.04 -12.08 12.70
C LEU A 352 18.20 -12.68 14.09
N VAL A 353 18.42 -11.80 15.06
CA VAL A 353 18.46 -12.11 16.50
C VAL A 353 17.49 -11.21 17.22
N ALA A 354 16.62 -11.78 18.05
CA ALA A 354 15.63 -11.06 18.84
C ALA A 354 15.70 -11.50 20.31
N ASP A 355 15.93 -10.56 21.23
CA ASP A 355 15.89 -10.79 22.68
C ASP A 355 14.46 -10.53 23.20
N THR A 356 13.62 -11.56 23.18
CA THR A 356 12.24 -11.49 23.67
C THR A 356 12.12 -11.24 25.17
N GLY A 357 13.23 -11.27 25.91
CA GLY A 357 13.32 -10.94 27.35
C GLY A 357 13.82 -9.51 27.62
N LYS A 358 14.02 -8.68 26.62
CA LYS A 358 14.55 -7.32 26.77
C LYS A 358 13.74 -6.48 27.74
N SER A 359 14.40 -5.97 28.77
CA SER A 359 13.73 -5.17 29.80
C SER A 359 13.19 -3.86 29.22
N GLY A 360 11.94 -3.52 29.56
CA GLY A 360 11.27 -2.29 29.13
C GLY A 360 10.82 -2.27 27.67
N LYS A 361 10.91 -3.39 26.96
CA LYS A 361 10.48 -3.55 25.58
C LYS A 361 9.58 -4.79 25.43
N SER A 362 8.63 -4.73 24.48
CA SER A 362 7.97 -5.92 23.97
C SER A 362 8.65 -6.30 22.66
N VAL A 363 9.50 -7.33 22.71
CA VAL A 363 10.18 -7.83 21.51
C VAL A 363 9.46 -9.07 21.03
N GLU A 364 8.95 -9.00 19.80
CA GLU A 364 8.11 -10.03 19.18
C GLU A 364 8.77 -10.52 17.88
N VAL A 365 8.74 -11.83 17.66
CA VAL A 365 9.01 -12.42 16.34
C VAL A 365 7.67 -12.60 15.64
N ALA A 366 7.47 -11.93 14.52
CA ALA A 366 6.22 -12.02 13.74
C ALA A 366 6.30 -13.10 12.66
N LEU A 367 7.45 -13.21 12.01
CA LEU A 367 7.70 -14.18 10.95
C LEU A 367 9.03 -14.90 11.21
N GLN A 368 9.03 -16.20 11.00
CA GLN A 368 10.23 -17.03 11.13
C GLN A 368 10.29 -18.11 10.05
N THR A 369 11.42 -18.80 9.96
CA THR A 369 11.59 -19.98 9.12
C THR A 369 10.99 -21.23 9.78
N SER A 370 10.85 -22.31 9.02
CA SER A 370 10.59 -23.64 9.60
C SER A 370 11.76 -24.12 10.47
N PRO A 371 11.55 -25.10 11.36
CA PRO A 371 12.62 -25.67 12.17
C PRO A 371 13.71 -26.43 11.38
N SER A 372 13.48 -26.70 10.10
CA SER A 372 14.44 -27.37 9.21
C SER A 372 15.34 -26.41 8.44
N ALA A 373 15.14 -25.11 8.61
CA ALA A 373 15.96 -24.11 7.94
C ALA A 373 17.42 -24.15 8.41
N LYS A 374 18.29 -23.64 7.56
CA LYS A 374 19.71 -23.55 7.80
C LYS A 374 20.18 -22.10 7.66
N SER A 375 21.05 -21.68 8.57
CA SER A 375 21.83 -20.46 8.50
C SER A 375 23.27 -20.83 8.18
N THR A 376 23.82 -20.32 7.08
CA THR A 376 25.14 -20.67 6.57
C THR A 376 26.05 -19.45 6.54
N TYR A 377 27.26 -19.60 7.12
CA TYR A 377 28.30 -18.59 7.09
C TYR A 377 29.69 -19.26 7.05
N GLY A 378 30.56 -18.88 6.12
CA GLY A 378 31.93 -19.38 6.04
C GLY A 378 32.06 -20.90 5.84
N GLY A 379 30.98 -21.56 5.39
CA GLY A 379 30.91 -23.01 5.24
C GLY A 379 30.40 -23.75 6.47
N GLU A 380 30.12 -23.04 7.57
CA GLU A 380 29.46 -23.59 8.75
C GLU A 380 27.94 -23.44 8.62
N GLU A 381 27.20 -24.48 9.02
CA GLU A 381 25.73 -24.51 8.97
C GLU A 381 25.16 -24.70 10.39
N THR A 382 24.16 -23.90 10.70
CA THR A 382 23.32 -24.08 11.91
C THR A 382 21.88 -24.36 11.48
N THR A 383 21.26 -25.39 12.04
CA THR A 383 19.86 -25.73 11.73
C THR A 383 18.94 -25.27 12.85
N GLY A 384 17.80 -24.69 12.49
CA GLY A 384 16.80 -24.21 13.46
C GLY A 384 15.76 -23.27 12.84
N SER A 385 14.88 -22.75 13.70
CA SER A 385 13.98 -21.65 13.31
C SER A 385 14.69 -20.33 13.52
N PHE A 386 14.67 -19.49 12.49
CA PHE A 386 15.31 -18.18 12.47
C PHE A 386 14.28 -17.08 12.26
N PRO A 387 14.28 -16.01 13.08
CA PRO A 387 13.44 -14.85 12.83
C PRO A 387 13.70 -14.23 11.44
N LEU A 388 12.65 -13.85 10.73
CA LEU A 388 12.68 -13.17 9.44
C LEU A 388 12.11 -11.76 9.52
N LEU A 389 11.16 -11.54 10.44
CA LEU A 389 10.65 -10.24 10.81
C LEU A 389 10.47 -10.21 12.32
N ALA A 390 11.11 -9.24 12.96
CA ALA A 390 11.00 -9.00 14.38
C ALA A 390 10.63 -7.54 14.66
N LEU A 391 9.79 -7.33 15.67
CA LEU A 391 9.29 -6.04 16.10
C LEU A 391 9.67 -5.80 17.56
N SER A 392 10.22 -4.64 17.87
CA SER A 392 10.43 -4.18 19.24
C SER A 392 9.57 -2.96 19.51
N THR A 393 8.75 -3.02 20.54
CA THR A 393 7.80 -1.97 20.90
C THR A 393 8.12 -1.44 22.29
N GLU A 394 8.10 -0.13 22.44
CA GLU A 394 8.09 0.54 23.73
C GLU A 394 6.84 1.37 23.87
N MET A 395 6.16 1.22 24.99
CA MET A 395 4.96 1.99 25.34
C MET A 395 5.27 2.92 26.50
N ASN A 396 4.79 4.14 26.41
CA ASN A 396 4.78 5.09 27.51
C ASN A 396 3.43 5.82 27.56
N TYR A 397 3.19 6.59 28.59
CA TYR A 397 1.98 7.40 28.73
C TYR A 397 2.33 8.88 28.65
N ALA A 398 1.59 9.63 27.84
CA ALA A 398 1.66 11.08 27.81
C ALA A 398 1.03 11.69 29.08
N GLU A 399 1.16 13.00 29.26
CA GLU A 399 0.61 13.72 30.42
C GLU A 399 -0.92 13.60 30.54
N ASP A 400 -1.62 13.42 29.41
CA ASP A 400 -3.07 13.19 29.34
C ASP A 400 -3.49 11.72 29.55
N ASN A 401 -2.56 10.84 29.93
CA ASN A 401 -2.71 9.39 30.01
C ASN A 401 -3.02 8.67 28.68
N SER A 402 -2.85 9.29 27.55
CA SER A 402 -2.86 8.59 26.27
C SER A 402 -1.62 7.70 26.13
N ALA A 403 -1.80 6.48 25.60
CA ALA A 403 -0.69 5.58 25.34
C ALA A 403 0.06 6.04 24.08
N GLN A 404 1.36 6.19 24.22
CA GLN A 404 2.26 6.52 23.13
C GLN A 404 3.19 5.34 22.87
N TYR A 405 3.38 5.03 21.59
CA TYR A 405 4.18 3.89 21.17
C TYR A 405 5.31 4.33 20.24
N ARG A 406 6.43 3.66 20.36
CA ARG A 406 7.53 3.70 19.39
C ARG A 406 7.89 2.29 18.99
N TYR A 407 8.18 2.12 17.70
CA TYR A 407 8.39 0.81 17.10
C TYR A 407 9.72 0.76 16.37
N VAL A 408 10.43 -0.36 16.53
CA VAL A 408 11.53 -0.72 15.64
C VAL A 408 11.20 -2.05 14.99
N MET A 409 11.16 -2.07 13.68
CA MET A 409 10.97 -3.28 12.90
C MET A 409 12.27 -3.64 12.19
N LEU A 410 12.72 -4.88 12.37
CA LEU A 410 13.89 -5.43 11.69
C LEU A 410 13.44 -6.56 10.76
N VAL A 411 13.84 -6.46 9.50
CA VAL A 411 13.43 -7.35 8.42
C VAL A 411 14.64 -7.99 7.78
N ALA A 412 14.62 -9.31 7.62
CA ALA A 412 15.76 -10.13 7.18
C ALA A 412 16.07 -10.05 5.68
N SER A 413 15.21 -9.44 4.89
CA SER A 413 15.36 -9.37 3.43
C SER A 413 14.83 -8.05 2.90
N THR A 414 15.49 -7.49 1.90
CA THR A 414 14.97 -6.38 1.09
C THR A 414 14.19 -6.87 -0.13
N ASP A 415 14.38 -8.13 -0.53
CA ASP A 415 13.81 -8.69 -1.75
C ASP A 415 12.30 -8.98 -1.62
N PHE A 416 11.75 -9.06 -0.40
CA PHE A 416 10.34 -9.33 -0.20
C PHE A 416 9.42 -8.23 -0.78
N ALA A 417 9.94 -7.03 -0.92
CA ALA A 417 9.26 -5.85 -1.50
C ALA A 417 9.88 -5.43 -2.86
N ASN A 418 10.59 -6.32 -3.54
CA ASN A 418 11.26 -6.02 -4.81
C ASN A 418 10.35 -6.33 -6.00
N ASP A 419 10.33 -5.44 -7.00
CA ASP A 419 9.52 -5.53 -8.22
C ASP A 419 9.67 -6.86 -8.95
N SER A 420 10.90 -7.30 -9.17
CA SER A 420 11.18 -8.54 -9.89
C SER A 420 10.60 -9.78 -9.20
N PHE A 421 10.39 -9.72 -7.88
CA PHE A 421 9.80 -10.81 -7.13
C PHE A 421 8.28 -10.74 -7.14
N LEU A 422 7.71 -9.55 -7.03
CA LEU A 422 6.26 -9.32 -7.08
C LEU A 422 5.69 -9.62 -8.47
N THR A 423 6.45 -9.35 -9.53
CA THR A 423 6.05 -9.60 -10.93
C THR A 423 6.31 -11.03 -11.42
N SER A 424 7.15 -11.81 -10.73
CA SER A 424 7.60 -13.15 -11.15
C SER A 424 6.53 -14.25 -11.14
N GLY A 425 5.26 -13.94 -11.04
CA GLY A 425 4.17 -14.92 -11.00
C GLY A 425 4.05 -15.70 -9.68
N TYR A 426 5.03 -15.62 -8.81
CA TYR A 426 4.98 -16.12 -7.43
C TYR A 426 4.35 -15.11 -6.47
N GLY A 427 4.39 -13.82 -6.82
CA GLY A 427 3.74 -12.75 -6.09
C GLY A 427 2.29 -12.49 -6.48
N LYS A 428 1.66 -13.37 -7.25
CA LYS A 428 0.23 -13.25 -7.56
C LYS A 428 -0.60 -13.48 -6.31
N ARG A 429 -1.31 -12.48 -5.95
CA ARG A 429 -2.46 -12.57 -5.06
C ARG A 429 -3.68 -13.05 -5.80
#